data_a9e26d0febd5ec05d72dda35c900de9f
#
_entry.id   a9e26d0febd5ec05d72dda35c900de9f
#
_cell.length_a   1.000
_cell.length_b   1.000
_cell.length_c   1.000
_cell.angle_alpha   90.00
_cell.angle_beta   90.00
_cell.angle_gamma   90.00
#
_symmetry.space_group_name_H-M   'P 1'
#
loop_
_entity.id
_entity.type
_entity.pdbx_description
1 polymer ?
#
loop_
_entity_poly.entity_id
_entity_poly.type
_entity_poly.pdbx_seq_one_letter_code
_entity_poly.pdbx_strand_id
1 'polypeptide(L)'
;MQTLPKTETLRLIQRLFNALLIFKIMKKIDIENWNRKEHFEFFSRMKSPYFGIITEVDCTIAYQKAKENKQSFFARYLHKSMLAVNAVENLKLRIVDNQIVLLDTIHAGATIARADSTFGFIFVHFSPNFEVFATELQSEITAVQNSTGLRLNNDDIAKDLIRHSTLPWTSFTGLLHPTNFDSTESVPKITFGKFFEREGKKFLPVSIEAHHGLVDGYHLSQYLNEFQNQMNVV
;
A
#
# COMPACT_ATOMS: atom_id res chain seq x y z
N MET A 1 27.49 5.25 35.90
CA MET A 1 27.14 5.05 34.50
C MET A 1 26.41 3.72 34.41
N GLN A 2 25.07 3.74 34.24
CA GLN A 2 24.28 2.54 34.10
C GLN A 2 24.41 2.05 32.63
N THR A 3 24.93 0.87 32.45
CA THR A 3 24.97 0.20 31.12
C THR A 3 23.57 -0.30 30.79
N LEU A 4 23.06 0.04 29.62
CA LEU A 4 21.78 -0.47 29.10
C LEU A 4 21.81 -1.99 29.00
N PRO A 5 20.68 -2.69 29.26
CA PRO A 5 20.59 -4.15 29.07
C PRO A 5 20.94 -4.54 27.63
N LYS A 6 21.66 -5.66 27.45
CA LYS A 6 22.10 -6.15 26.12
C LYS A 6 20.96 -6.23 25.06
N THR A 7 19.74 -6.53 25.49
CA THR A 7 18.54 -6.57 24.62
C THR A 7 18.12 -5.19 24.12
N GLU A 8 18.31 -4.16 24.94
CA GLU A 8 17.98 -2.77 24.59
C GLU A 8 19.02 -2.17 23.64
N THR A 9 20.29 -2.50 23.88
CA THR A 9 21.40 -2.13 23.00
C THR A 9 21.25 -2.76 21.61
N LEU A 10 20.87 -4.04 21.51
CA LEU A 10 20.61 -4.71 20.23
C LEU A 10 19.43 -4.11 19.49
N ARG A 11 18.35 -3.75 20.18
CA ARG A 11 17.20 -3.04 19.60
C ARG A 11 17.57 -1.64 19.08
N LEU A 12 18.43 -0.94 19.82
CA LEU A 12 18.90 0.39 19.39
C LEU A 12 19.81 0.30 18.15
N ILE A 13 20.70 -0.68 18.10
CA ILE A 13 21.58 -0.96 16.96
C ILE A 13 20.73 -1.33 15.73
N GLN A 14 19.72 -2.19 15.90
CA GLN A 14 18.81 -2.57 14.83
C GLN A 14 18.01 -1.36 14.31
N ARG A 15 17.53 -0.50 15.23
CA ARG A 15 16.85 0.75 14.85
C ARG A 15 17.77 1.70 14.08
N LEU A 16 19.02 1.85 14.53
CA LEU A 16 20.00 2.69 13.83
C LEU A 16 20.39 2.12 12.47
N PHE A 17 20.53 0.79 12.38
CA PHE A 17 20.83 0.11 11.12
C PHE A 17 19.67 0.24 10.12
N ASN A 18 18.43 0.04 10.58
CA ASN A 18 17.23 0.24 9.76
C ASN A 18 17.07 1.71 9.34
N ALA A 19 17.31 2.67 10.25
CA ALA A 19 17.29 4.09 9.93
C ALA A 19 18.36 4.47 8.88
N LEU A 20 19.58 3.94 9.00
CA LEU A 20 20.65 4.14 8.01
C LEU A 20 20.35 3.48 6.67
N LEU A 21 19.72 2.30 6.68
CA LEU A 21 19.27 1.61 5.46
C LEU A 21 18.17 2.41 4.76
N ILE A 22 17.20 2.92 5.51
CA ILE A 22 16.12 3.79 5.02
C ILE A 22 16.70 5.09 4.45
N PHE A 23 17.67 5.73 5.10
CA PHE A 23 18.34 6.93 4.58
C PHE A 23 19.08 6.70 3.24
N LYS A 24 19.51 5.47 2.96
CA LYS A 24 20.23 5.11 1.72
C LYS A 24 19.30 4.92 0.51
N ILE A 25 17.97 4.81 0.76
CA ILE A 25 16.94 4.46 -0.24
C ILE A 25 15.98 5.65 -0.50
N MET A 26 16.20 6.81 0.15
CA MET A 26 15.32 7.97 0.03
C MET A 26 16.03 9.14 -0.66
N LYS A 27 15.42 9.63 -1.74
CA LYS A 27 15.83 10.88 -2.38
C LYS A 27 14.96 12.03 -1.83
N LYS A 28 15.57 13.02 -1.18
CA LYS A 28 14.87 14.24 -0.77
C LYS A 28 14.44 15.04 -2.00
N ILE A 29 13.22 15.53 -1.98
CA ILE A 29 12.72 16.47 -2.99
C ILE A 29 13.15 17.89 -2.59
N ASP A 30 13.79 18.59 -3.51
CA ASP A 30 14.04 20.03 -3.38
C ASP A 30 12.72 20.77 -3.60
N ILE A 31 12.05 21.13 -2.50
CA ILE A 31 10.73 21.75 -2.54
C ILE A 31 10.75 23.11 -3.24
N GLU A 32 11.87 23.85 -3.18
CA GLU A 32 11.96 25.17 -3.79
C GLU A 32 11.89 25.11 -5.33
N ASN A 33 12.41 24.03 -5.90
CA ASN A 33 12.41 23.79 -7.33
C ASN A 33 11.38 22.74 -7.78
N TRP A 34 10.51 22.29 -6.85
CA TRP A 34 9.50 21.29 -7.17
C TRP A 34 8.25 21.93 -7.79
N ASN A 35 7.83 21.41 -8.94
CA ASN A 35 6.67 21.92 -9.69
C ASN A 35 5.34 21.80 -8.93
N ARG A 36 5.28 21.04 -7.84
CA ARG A 36 4.10 20.89 -6.98
C ARG A 36 4.21 21.63 -5.65
N LYS A 37 5.19 22.53 -5.47
CA LYS A 37 5.38 23.28 -4.23
C LYS A 37 4.09 23.95 -3.73
N GLU A 38 3.44 24.74 -4.57
CA GLU A 38 2.22 25.45 -4.20
C GLU A 38 1.06 24.50 -3.84
N HIS A 39 0.92 23.38 -4.57
CA HIS A 39 -0.09 22.35 -4.26
C HIS A 39 0.20 21.72 -2.88
N PHE A 40 1.46 21.38 -2.62
CA PHE A 40 1.85 20.81 -1.34
C PHE A 40 1.59 21.77 -0.18
N GLU A 41 2.02 23.03 -0.30
CA GLU A 41 1.84 24.07 0.71
C GLU A 41 0.34 24.36 0.98
N PHE A 42 -0.50 24.33 -0.05
CA PHE A 42 -1.93 24.55 0.07
C PHE A 42 -2.62 23.40 0.81
N PHE A 43 -2.45 22.16 0.32
CA PHE A 43 -3.17 21.01 0.87
C PHE A 43 -2.63 20.55 2.23
N SER A 44 -1.34 20.73 2.52
CA SER A 44 -0.75 20.37 3.81
C SER A 44 -1.26 21.21 4.99
N ARG A 45 -1.93 22.33 4.73
CA ARG A 45 -2.60 23.14 5.77
C ARG A 45 -3.97 22.57 6.17
N MET A 46 -4.50 21.63 5.42
CA MET A 46 -5.77 21.00 5.70
C MET A 46 -5.63 19.95 6.80
N LYS A 47 -6.63 19.84 7.68
CA LYS A 47 -6.65 18.80 8.73
C LYS A 47 -6.76 17.39 8.17
N SER A 48 -7.39 17.24 7.01
CA SER A 48 -7.50 15.97 6.28
C SER A 48 -7.21 16.24 4.80
N PRO A 49 -5.93 16.14 4.39
CA PRO A 49 -5.52 16.44 3.03
C PRO A 49 -5.72 15.26 2.06
N TYR A 50 -6.41 14.20 2.49
CA TYR A 50 -6.67 13.04 1.65
C TYR A 50 -7.87 13.27 0.73
N PHE A 51 -7.73 12.82 -0.49
CA PHE A 51 -8.79 12.68 -1.47
C PHE A 51 -8.67 11.31 -2.14
N GLY A 52 -9.69 10.88 -2.86
CA GLY A 52 -9.64 9.58 -3.51
C GLY A 52 -10.62 9.41 -4.65
N ILE A 53 -10.46 8.30 -5.35
CA ILE A 53 -11.32 7.84 -6.44
C ILE A 53 -11.82 6.45 -6.10
N ILE A 54 -13.08 6.18 -6.39
CA ILE A 54 -13.68 4.85 -6.37
C ILE A 54 -14.09 4.51 -7.79
N THR A 55 -13.67 3.36 -8.27
CA THR A 55 -13.94 2.89 -9.63
C THR A 55 -13.98 1.36 -9.69
N GLU A 56 -14.19 0.84 -10.89
CA GLU A 56 -14.17 -0.59 -11.19
C GLU A 56 -13.05 -0.90 -12.18
N VAL A 57 -12.35 -2.02 -11.96
CA VAL A 57 -11.31 -2.54 -12.85
C VAL A 57 -11.77 -3.87 -13.44
N ASP A 58 -11.68 -4.06 -14.75
CA ASP A 58 -11.97 -5.35 -15.39
C ASP A 58 -10.90 -6.37 -14.94
N CYS A 59 -11.35 -7.38 -14.22
CA CYS A 59 -10.48 -8.42 -13.69
C CYS A 59 -10.70 -9.79 -14.36
N THR A 60 -11.42 -9.83 -15.48
CA THR A 60 -11.81 -11.07 -16.15
C THR A 60 -10.61 -11.95 -16.47
N ILE A 61 -9.62 -11.39 -17.16
CA ILE A 61 -8.40 -12.12 -17.56
C ILE A 61 -7.59 -12.57 -16.36
N ALA A 62 -7.33 -11.66 -15.42
CA ALA A 62 -6.55 -11.98 -14.22
C ALA A 62 -7.22 -13.05 -13.35
N TYR A 63 -8.57 -13.02 -13.24
CA TYR A 63 -9.32 -14.04 -12.52
C TYR A 63 -9.23 -15.41 -13.23
N GLN A 64 -9.43 -15.43 -14.55
CA GLN A 64 -9.31 -16.65 -15.34
C GLN A 64 -7.92 -17.28 -15.21
N LYS A 65 -6.86 -16.48 -15.34
CA LYS A 65 -5.47 -16.94 -15.17
C LYS A 65 -5.17 -17.45 -13.77
N ALA A 66 -5.71 -16.80 -12.74
CA ALA A 66 -5.58 -17.32 -11.37
C ALA A 66 -6.20 -18.73 -11.25
N LYS A 67 -7.37 -18.96 -11.86
CA LYS A 67 -8.03 -20.26 -11.85
C LYS A 67 -7.27 -21.32 -12.64
N GLU A 68 -6.84 -21.00 -13.86
CA GLU A 68 -6.06 -21.91 -14.73
C GLU A 68 -4.78 -22.38 -14.03
N ASN A 69 -4.06 -21.45 -13.37
CA ASN A 69 -2.80 -21.72 -12.69
C ASN A 69 -2.96 -22.20 -11.25
N LYS A 70 -4.20 -22.38 -10.75
CA LYS A 70 -4.49 -22.75 -9.35
C LYS A 70 -3.85 -21.80 -8.34
N GLN A 71 -3.78 -20.49 -8.67
CA GLN A 71 -3.21 -19.44 -7.84
C GLN A 71 -4.30 -18.68 -7.08
N SER A 72 -3.94 -18.04 -5.97
CA SER A 72 -4.82 -17.13 -5.26
C SER A 72 -5.12 -15.89 -6.12
N PHE A 73 -6.40 -15.61 -6.37
CA PHE A 73 -6.80 -14.37 -7.06
C PHE A 73 -6.43 -13.13 -6.23
N PHE A 74 -6.53 -13.21 -4.89
CA PHE A 74 -6.04 -12.15 -3.99
C PHE A 74 -4.56 -11.85 -4.21
N ALA A 75 -3.70 -12.87 -4.19
CA ALA A 75 -2.28 -12.69 -4.42
C ALA A 75 -2.00 -12.06 -5.79
N ARG A 76 -2.75 -12.48 -6.82
CA ARG A 76 -2.57 -11.98 -8.18
C ARG A 76 -2.95 -10.50 -8.29
N TYR A 77 -4.12 -10.08 -7.84
CA TYR A 77 -4.48 -8.66 -7.98
C TYR A 77 -3.68 -7.77 -7.03
N LEU A 78 -3.30 -8.23 -5.84
CA LEU A 78 -2.43 -7.49 -4.94
C LEU A 78 -1.05 -7.25 -5.58
N HIS A 79 -0.43 -8.29 -6.15
CA HIS A 79 0.84 -8.16 -6.86
C HIS A 79 0.74 -7.18 -8.05
N LYS A 80 -0.31 -7.30 -8.87
CA LYS A 80 -0.53 -6.41 -10.02
C LYS A 80 -0.78 -4.96 -9.59
N SER A 81 -1.48 -4.74 -8.48
CA SER A 81 -1.60 -3.42 -7.85
C SER A 81 -0.24 -2.88 -7.43
N MET A 82 0.63 -3.70 -6.84
CA MET A 82 1.96 -3.28 -6.43
C MET A 82 2.89 -2.97 -7.60
N LEU A 83 2.75 -3.67 -8.74
CA LEU A 83 3.42 -3.29 -9.99
C LEU A 83 2.99 -1.89 -10.44
N ALA A 84 1.69 -1.62 -10.43
CA ALA A 84 1.13 -0.31 -10.81
C ALA A 84 1.55 0.81 -9.83
N VAL A 85 1.55 0.56 -8.53
CA VAL A 85 2.04 1.50 -7.51
C VAL A 85 3.50 1.89 -7.78
N ASN A 86 4.37 0.91 -7.99
CA ASN A 86 5.80 1.16 -8.19
C ASN A 86 6.11 1.80 -9.55
N ALA A 87 5.19 1.76 -10.52
CA ALA A 87 5.31 2.43 -11.80
C ALA A 87 4.96 3.94 -11.73
N VAL A 88 4.25 4.40 -10.70
CA VAL A 88 3.82 5.81 -10.55
C VAL A 88 4.65 6.50 -9.48
N GLU A 89 5.55 7.39 -9.89
CA GLU A 89 6.50 8.07 -8.99
C GLU A 89 5.81 8.80 -7.83
N ASN A 90 4.71 9.52 -8.10
CA ASN A 90 3.99 10.27 -7.07
C ASN A 90 3.39 9.38 -5.97
N LEU A 91 3.07 8.11 -6.24
CA LEU A 91 2.63 7.16 -5.21
C LEU A 91 3.76 6.68 -4.31
N LYS A 92 5.01 6.96 -4.66
CA LYS A 92 6.21 6.68 -3.87
C LYS A 92 6.66 7.86 -3.02
N LEU A 93 6.02 9.02 -3.13
CA LEU A 93 6.32 10.19 -2.30
C LEU A 93 5.77 10.01 -0.88
N ARG A 94 6.56 10.44 0.10
CA ARG A 94 6.18 10.42 1.52
C ARG A 94 6.61 11.72 2.21
N ILE A 95 5.93 12.03 3.31
CA ILE A 95 6.32 13.09 4.23
C ILE A 95 7.02 12.44 5.42
N VAL A 96 8.32 12.71 5.58
CA VAL A 96 9.16 12.18 6.66
C VAL A 96 9.87 13.38 7.29
N ASP A 97 9.71 13.57 8.61
CA ASP A 97 10.32 14.69 9.35
C ASP A 97 10.08 16.06 8.67
N ASN A 98 8.85 16.31 8.26
CA ASN A 98 8.42 17.50 7.51
C ASN A 98 9.15 17.73 6.17
N GLN A 99 9.77 16.68 5.61
CA GLN A 99 10.41 16.73 4.31
C GLN A 99 9.70 15.78 3.35
N ILE A 100 9.63 16.17 2.08
CA ILE A 100 9.13 15.29 1.03
C ILE A 100 10.29 14.42 0.55
N VAL A 101 10.06 13.11 0.57
CA VAL A 101 11.05 12.12 0.10
C VAL A 101 10.41 11.23 -0.97
N LEU A 102 11.21 10.87 -1.95
CA LEU A 102 10.88 9.84 -2.94
C LEU A 102 11.54 8.54 -2.51
N LEU A 103 10.75 7.50 -2.37
CA LEU A 103 11.21 6.14 -2.05
C LEU A 103 11.49 5.36 -3.35
N ASP A 104 12.53 4.54 -3.36
CA ASP A 104 12.85 3.73 -4.55
C ASP A 104 11.82 2.64 -4.79
N THR A 105 11.39 1.97 -3.73
CA THR A 105 10.45 0.85 -3.77
C THR A 105 9.38 1.01 -2.71
N ILE A 106 8.14 0.67 -3.07
CA ILE A 106 6.99 0.61 -2.16
C ILE A 106 6.58 -0.85 -1.98
N HIS A 107 6.36 -1.24 -0.73
CA HIS A 107 5.95 -2.56 -0.30
C HIS A 107 4.44 -2.65 -0.05
N ALA A 108 3.92 -3.86 0.17
CA ALA A 108 2.50 -4.07 0.45
C ALA A 108 2.26 -4.25 1.95
N GLY A 109 1.52 -3.33 2.57
CA GLY A 109 0.84 -3.59 3.84
C GLY A 109 -0.59 -4.00 3.56
N ALA A 110 -1.12 -5.03 4.24
CA ALA A 110 -2.50 -5.44 4.04
C ALA A 110 -3.15 -5.96 5.33
N THR A 111 -4.48 -6.02 5.33
CA THR A 111 -5.25 -6.65 6.41
C THR A 111 -5.67 -8.06 6.01
N ILE A 112 -5.46 -9.03 6.90
CA ILE A 112 -5.88 -10.42 6.71
C ILE A 112 -6.89 -10.81 7.80
N ALA A 113 -8.06 -11.25 7.39
CA ALA A 113 -9.11 -11.71 8.29
C ALA A 113 -8.75 -13.05 8.95
N ARG A 114 -9.24 -13.24 10.19
CA ARG A 114 -9.19 -14.49 10.95
C ARG A 114 -10.57 -15.14 11.07
N ALA A 115 -10.58 -16.39 11.47
CA ALA A 115 -11.84 -17.13 11.69
C ALA A 115 -12.70 -16.59 12.85
N ASP A 116 -12.09 -15.87 13.79
CA ASP A 116 -12.76 -15.25 14.95
C ASP A 116 -13.36 -13.86 14.63
N SER A 117 -13.46 -13.50 13.34
CA SER A 117 -13.94 -12.19 12.85
C SER A 117 -13.05 -11.00 13.20
N THR A 118 -11.82 -11.24 13.66
CA THR A 118 -10.78 -10.22 13.80
C THR A 118 -9.89 -10.17 12.55
N PHE A 119 -8.92 -9.26 12.52
CA PHE A 119 -7.90 -9.22 11.48
C PHE A 119 -6.51 -8.92 12.09
N GLY A 120 -5.48 -9.19 11.32
CA GLY A 120 -4.12 -8.75 11.60
C GLY A 120 -3.50 -8.09 10.38
N PHE A 121 -2.49 -7.27 10.63
CA PHE A 121 -1.69 -6.65 9.55
C PHE A 121 -0.59 -7.61 9.07
N ILE A 122 -0.28 -7.47 7.80
CA ILE A 122 0.88 -8.10 7.15
C ILE A 122 1.72 -7.03 6.48
N PHE A 123 3.00 -7.36 6.31
CA PHE A 123 3.94 -6.63 5.48
C PHE A 123 4.59 -7.62 4.51
N VAL A 124 4.57 -7.30 3.21
CA VAL A 124 5.12 -8.16 2.15
C VAL A 124 6.04 -7.31 1.28
N HIS A 125 7.29 -7.71 1.17
CA HIS A 125 8.24 -7.03 0.30
C HIS A 125 7.79 -7.11 -1.17
N PHE A 126 7.85 -5.99 -1.85
CA PHE A 126 7.57 -5.99 -3.29
C PHE A 126 8.69 -6.74 -4.03
N SER A 127 8.28 -7.63 -4.90
CA SER A 127 9.11 -8.26 -5.91
C SER A 127 8.38 -8.20 -7.26
N PRO A 128 9.03 -7.84 -8.37
CA PRO A 128 8.40 -7.95 -9.69
C PRO A 128 8.11 -9.41 -10.08
N ASN A 129 8.77 -10.37 -9.44
CA ASN A 129 8.50 -11.79 -9.63
C ASN A 129 7.30 -12.21 -8.78
N PHE A 130 6.22 -12.67 -9.43
CA PHE A 130 4.98 -13.09 -8.77
C PHE A 130 5.19 -14.22 -7.77
N GLU A 131 5.97 -15.24 -8.10
CA GLU A 131 6.15 -16.42 -7.23
C GLU A 131 6.88 -16.05 -5.93
N VAL A 132 7.88 -15.17 -6.00
CA VAL A 132 8.58 -14.64 -4.81
C VAL A 132 7.59 -13.88 -3.93
N PHE A 133 6.83 -12.95 -4.51
CA PHE A 133 5.84 -12.16 -3.80
C PHE A 133 4.73 -13.03 -3.17
N ALA A 134 4.20 -13.98 -3.94
CA ALA A 134 3.12 -14.86 -3.49
C ALA A 134 3.56 -15.81 -2.36
N THR A 135 4.81 -16.26 -2.40
CA THR A 135 5.39 -17.11 -1.32
C THR A 135 5.47 -16.35 0.00
N GLU A 136 6.00 -15.11 -0.01
CA GLU A 136 6.06 -14.28 1.18
C GLU A 136 4.66 -13.91 1.68
N LEU A 137 3.75 -13.51 0.76
CA LEU A 137 2.35 -13.23 1.11
C LEU A 137 1.68 -14.42 1.80
N GLN A 138 1.87 -15.64 1.31
CA GLN A 138 1.30 -16.83 1.92
C GLN A 138 1.88 -17.10 3.31
N SER A 139 3.17 -16.88 3.50
CA SER A 139 3.83 -16.97 4.82
C SER A 139 3.21 -15.99 5.82
N GLU A 140 3.03 -14.74 5.42
CA GLU A 140 2.42 -13.69 6.24
C GLU A 140 0.94 -13.97 6.56
N ILE A 141 0.16 -14.47 5.60
CA ILE A 141 -1.23 -14.91 5.82
C ILE A 141 -1.26 -16.01 6.90
N THR A 142 -0.39 -17.02 6.78
CA THR A 142 -0.29 -18.12 7.77
C THR A 142 0.10 -17.58 9.14
N ALA A 143 1.01 -16.64 9.21
CA ALA A 143 1.44 -16.01 10.46
C ALA A 143 0.29 -15.22 11.13
N VAL A 144 -0.56 -14.51 10.36
CA VAL A 144 -1.76 -13.85 10.90
C VAL A 144 -2.73 -14.90 11.47
N GLN A 145 -3.01 -15.96 10.70
CA GLN A 145 -3.96 -17.00 11.11
C GLN A 145 -3.56 -17.70 12.40
N ASN A 146 -2.26 -17.79 12.68
CA ASN A 146 -1.68 -18.44 13.89
C ASN A 146 -1.34 -17.41 15.00
N SER A 147 -1.81 -16.19 14.94
CA SER A 147 -1.51 -15.12 15.90
C SER A 147 -2.79 -14.44 16.42
N THR A 148 -2.63 -13.59 17.43
CA THR A 148 -3.67 -12.73 17.98
C THR A 148 -3.30 -11.26 17.86
N GLY A 149 -4.28 -10.36 18.10
CA GLY A 149 -4.08 -8.91 18.05
C GLY A 149 -3.79 -8.40 16.64
N LEU A 150 -3.39 -7.14 16.52
CA LEU A 150 -3.21 -6.46 15.24
C LEU A 150 -1.89 -6.82 14.54
N ARG A 151 -0.93 -7.47 15.22
CA ARG A 151 0.44 -7.69 14.73
C ARG A 151 1.14 -6.38 14.35
N LEU A 152 0.99 -5.36 15.21
CA LEU A 152 1.70 -4.09 15.04
C LEU A 152 3.20 -4.33 15.25
N ASN A 153 3.92 -4.51 14.17
CA ASN A 153 5.36 -4.63 14.13
C ASN A 153 5.98 -3.24 13.89
N ASN A 154 7.31 -3.13 13.97
CA ASN A 154 7.99 -1.87 13.60
C ASN A 154 7.74 -1.48 12.14
N ASP A 155 7.33 -2.44 11.29
CA ASP A 155 7.00 -2.25 9.88
C ASP A 155 5.68 -1.47 9.68
N ASP A 156 4.76 -1.47 10.68
CA ASP A 156 3.52 -0.66 10.63
C ASP A 156 3.79 0.85 10.75
N ILE A 157 4.98 1.23 11.22
CA ILE A 157 5.49 2.59 11.26
C ILE A 157 6.23 2.93 9.96
N ALA A 158 6.56 1.91 9.17
CA ALA A 158 7.23 2.09 7.89
C ALA A 158 6.33 2.89 6.94
N LYS A 159 6.90 3.91 6.34
CA LYS A 159 6.20 4.73 5.32
C LYS A 159 6.43 4.21 3.90
N ASP A 160 7.24 3.19 3.74
CA ASP A 160 7.61 2.57 2.45
C ASP A 160 6.61 1.52 1.95
N LEU A 161 5.38 1.61 2.39
CA LEU A 161 4.29 0.72 2.00
C LEU A 161 3.07 1.47 1.45
N ILE A 162 2.15 0.73 0.83
CA ILE A 162 0.74 1.09 0.62
C ILE A 162 -0.09 0.29 1.62
N ARG A 163 -1.10 0.93 2.22
CA ARG A 163 -2.08 0.24 3.08
C ARG A 163 -3.20 -0.33 2.24
N HIS A 164 -3.20 -1.65 2.06
CA HIS A 164 -4.27 -2.35 1.37
C HIS A 164 -5.31 -2.89 2.36
N SER A 165 -6.57 -2.83 1.93
CA SER A 165 -7.68 -3.51 2.57
C SER A 165 -8.43 -4.32 1.53
N THR A 166 -9.11 -5.39 1.95
CA THR A 166 -9.98 -6.17 1.07
C THR A 166 -11.28 -6.48 1.79
N LEU A 167 -12.40 -6.19 1.12
CA LEU A 167 -13.76 -6.50 1.55
C LEU A 167 -14.32 -7.63 0.67
N PRO A 168 -13.91 -8.91 0.88
CA PRO A 168 -14.27 -10.00 -0.02
C PRO A 168 -15.75 -10.41 0.09
N TRP A 169 -16.46 -9.86 1.07
CA TRP A 169 -17.85 -10.19 1.34
C TRP A 169 -18.85 -9.30 0.58
N THR A 170 -18.43 -8.07 0.21
CA THR A 170 -19.30 -7.10 -0.43
C THR A 170 -18.61 -6.31 -1.53
N SER A 171 -19.38 -5.94 -2.56
CA SER A 171 -19.01 -4.88 -3.50
C SER A 171 -19.36 -3.53 -2.87
N PHE A 172 -18.72 -2.45 -3.34
CA PHE A 172 -19.00 -1.09 -2.86
C PHE A 172 -18.92 -0.08 -4.01
N THR A 173 -19.68 1.00 -3.86
CA THR A 173 -19.64 2.20 -4.72
C THR A 173 -19.24 3.44 -3.95
N GLY A 174 -19.04 3.31 -2.64
CA GLY A 174 -18.58 4.34 -1.72
C GLY A 174 -17.83 3.70 -0.56
N LEU A 175 -16.78 4.35 -0.05
CA LEU A 175 -15.96 3.87 1.06
C LEU A 175 -15.38 5.06 1.82
N LEU A 176 -15.36 4.95 3.14
CA LEU A 176 -14.66 5.90 4.02
C LEU A 176 -13.64 5.14 4.86
N HIS A 177 -12.42 5.58 4.85
CA HIS A 177 -11.39 5.06 5.73
C HIS A 177 -11.28 5.88 7.02
N PRO A 178 -10.88 5.25 8.14
CA PRO A 178 -10.45 6.00 9.31
C PRO A 178 -9.28 6.92 8.89
N THR A 179 -9.37 8.18 9.30
CA THR A 179 -8.37 9.19 8.98
C THR A 179 -7.73 9.66 10.27
N ASN A 180 -6.41 9.56 10.33
CA ASN A 180 -5.66 10.31 11.33
C ASN A 180 -5.56 11.76 10.85
N PHE A 181 -6.01 12.72 11.68
CA PHE A 181 -5.92 14.15 11.35
C PHE A 181 -4.50 14.72 11.54
N ASP A 182 -3.50 13.92 11.23
CA ASP A 182 -2.10 14.31 11.17
C ASP A 182 -1.75 14.69 9.72
N SER A 183 -1.39 15.95 9.51
CA SER A 183 -1.00 16.46 8.20
C SER A 183 0.28 15.83 7.63
N THR A 184 1.02 15.07 8.44
CA THR A 184 2.22 14.33 8.01
C THR A 184 1.91 12.89 7.56
N GLU A 185 0.67 12.42 7.75
CA GLU A 185 0.23 11.13 7.21
C GLU A 185 0.24 11.22 5.67
N SER A 186 0.98 10.34 5.03
CA SER A 186 1.20 10.41 3.58
C SER A 186 1.18 9.05 2.88
N VAL A 187 0.89 7.98 3.64
CA VAL A 187 0.80 6.62 3.09
C VAL A 187 -0.53 6.46 2.36
N PRO A 188 -0.54 6.20 1.03
CA PRO A 188 -1.79 5.95 0.31
C PRO A 188 -2.50 4.70 0.79
N LYS A 189 -3.82 4.68 0.63
CA LYS A 189 -4.70 3.57 0.98
C LYS A 189 -5.38 3.05 -0.27
N ILE A 190 -5.40 1.73 -0.46
CA ILE A 190 -6.10 1.07 -1.57
C ILE A 190 -7.01 0.01 -0.98
N THR A 191 -8.28 -0.01 -1.37
CA THR A 191 -9.21 -1.05 -0.95
C THR A 191 -9.84 -1.72 -2.15
N PHE A 192 -9.92 -3.05 -2.08
CA PHE A 192 -10.57 -3.89 -3.07
C PHE A 192 -11.87 -4.46 -2.50
N GLY A 193 -12.94 -4.42 -3.30
CA GLY A 193 -14.21 -5.05 -2.96
C GLY A 193 -14.33 -6.47 -3.47
N LYS A 194 -15.49 -7.09 -3.21
CA LYS A 194 -15.87 -8.34 -3.87
C LYS A 194 -16.12 -8.08 -5.34
N PHE A 195 -15.47 -8.83 -6.22
CA PHE A 195 -15.77 -8.72 -7.65
C PHE A 195 -17.20 -9.15 -7.95
N PHE A 196 -17.75 -8.61 -9.01
CA PHE A 196 -19.08 -8.94 -9.51
C PHE A 196 -19.04 -9.13 -11.03
N GLU A 197 -20.12 -9.71 -11.57
CA GLU A 197 -20.24 -9.96 -13.01
C GLU A 197 -21.23 -8.98 -13.63
N ARG A 198 -20.86 -8.46 -14.80
CA ARG A 198 -21.71 -7.63 -15.65
C ARG A 198 -21.37 -7.92 -17.13
N GLU A 199 -22.37 -8.29 -17.91
CA GLU A 199 -22.22 -8.59 -19.36
C GLU A 199 -21.12 -9.60 -19.67
N GLY A 200 -21.01 -10.66 -18.86
CA GLY A 200 -20.01 -11.73 -19.03
C GLY A 200 -18.58 -11.36 -18.60
N LYS A 201 -18.37 -10.17 -18.08
CA LYS A 201 -17.10 -9.71 -17.54
C LYS A 201 -17.13 -9.61 -16.02
N LYS A 202 -15.94 -9.71 -15.41
CA LYS A 202 -15.76 -9.57 -13.96
C LYS A 202 -15.13 -8.22 -13.65
N PHE A 203 -15.74 -7.49 -12.73
CA PHE A 203 -15.27 -6.18 -12.28
C PHE A 203 -14.93 -6.19 -10.81
N LEU A 204 -13.75 -5.67 -10.49
CA LEU A 204 -13.25 -5.51 -9.13
C LEU A 204 -13.41 -4.04 -8.70
N PRO A 205 -14.24 -3.75 -7.66
CA PRO A 205 -14.29 -2.41 -7.09
C PRO A 205 -12.95 -2.05 -6.46
N VAL A 206 -12.47 -0.85 -6.73
CA VAL A 206 -11.19 -0.31 -6.25
C VAL A 206 -11.43 1.10 -5.71
N SER A 207 -11.01 1.34 -4.49
CA SER A 207 -10.84 2.67 -3.92
C SER A 207 -9.36 2.96 -3.76
N ILE A 208 -8.92 4.15 -4.15
CA ILE A 208 -7.58 4.66 -3.86
C ILE A 208 -7.67 6.05 -3.25
N GLU A 209 -7.03 6.25 -2.11
CA GLU A 209 -6.91 7.54 -1.42
C GLU A 209 -5.44 7.90 -1.22
N ALA A 210 -5.10 9.18 -1.42
CA ALA A 210 -3.75 9.69 -1.24
C ALA A 210 -3.75 11.15 -0.75
N HIS A 211 -2.62 11.59 -0.21
CA HIS A 211 -2.41 12.98 0.23
C HIS A 211 -2.36 13.92 -0.97
N HIS A 212 -3.30 14.89 -1.04
CA HIS A 212 -3.50 15.72 -2.24
C HIS A 212 -2.32 16.65 -2.55
N GLY A 213 -1.54 17.02 -1.55
CA GLY A 213 -0.31 17.78 -1.79
C GLY A 213 0.77 16.99 -2.56
N LEU A 214 0.77 15.66 -2.48
CA LEU A 214 1.73 14.79 -3.15
C LEU A 214 1.19 14.22 -4.47
N VAL A 215 -0.11 13.96 -4.51
CA VAL A 215 -0.81 13.23 -5.57
C VAL A 215 -2.04 14.02 -5.98
N ASP A 216 -2.46 13.94 -7.24
CA ASP A 216 -3.75 14.44 -7.72
C ASP A 216 -4.45 13.43 -8.62
N GLY A 217 -5.60 13.81 -9.18
CA GLY A 217 -6.42 12.93 -10.02
C GLY A 217 -5.67 12.36 -11.24
N TYR A 218 -4.71 13.10 -11.79
CA TYR A 218 -3.87 12.61 -12.89
C TYR A 218 -3.03 11.39 -12.47
N HIS A 219 -2.37 11.46 -11.31
CA HIS A 219 -1.52 10.38 -10.81
C HIS A 219 -2.34 9.16 -10.38
N LEU A 220 -3.54 9.38 -9.78
CA LEU A 220 -4.46 8.28 -9.48
C LEU A 220 -4.97 7.61 -10.76
N SER A 221 -5.21 8.39 -11.82
CA SER A 221 -5.60 7.85 -13.13
C SER A 221 -4.46 7.06 -13.76
N GLN A 222 -3.20 7.50 -13.63
CA GLN A 222 -2.03 6.72 -14.07
C GLN A 222 -1.97 5.36 -13.38
N TYR A 223 -2.15 5.33 -12.05
CA TYR A 223 -2.20 4.07 -11.30
C TYR A 223 -3.34 3.16 -11.80
N LEU A 224 -4.55 3.69 -11.95
CA LEU A 224 -5.71 2.90 -12.37
C LEU A 224 -5.53 2.33 -13.78
N ASN A 225 -4.99 3.14 -14.70
CA ASN A 225 -4.66 2.68 -16.05
C ASN A 225 -3.59 1.59 -16.05
N GLU A 226 -2.52 1.79 -15.29
CA GLU A 226 -1.46 0.79 -15.18
C GLU A 226 -1.97 -0.48 -14.50
N PHE A 227 -2.78 -0.37 -13.44
CA PHE A 227 -3.39 -1.52 -12.80
C PHE A 227 -4.29 -2.29 -13.77
N GLN A 228 -5.12 -1.60 -14.57
CA GLN A 228 -5.92 -2.23 -15.62
C GLN A 228 -5.03 -2.93 -16.66
N ASN A 229 -3.95 -2.31 -17.09
CA ASN A 229 -2.98 -2.92 -18.02
C ASN A 229 -2.42 -4.21 -17.43
N GLN A 230 -1.97 -4.16 -16.18
CA GLN A 230 -1.44 -5.33 -15.48
C GLN A 230 -2.50 -6.43 -15.33
N MET A 231 -3.78 -6.09 -15.06
CA MET A 231 -4.87 -7.07 -14.97
C MET A 231 -5.14 -7.79 -16.29
N ASN A 232 -4.81 -7.16 -17.41
CA ASN A 232 -4.96 -7.72 -18.78
C ASN A 232 -3.74 -8.54 -19.24
N VAL A 233 -2.61 -8.50 -18.50
CA VAL A 233 -1.43 -9.31 -18.83
C VAL A 233 -1.71 -10.78 -18.52
N VAL A 234 -1.50 -11.63 -19.55
CA VAL A 234 -1.69 -13.08 -19.53
C VAL A 234 -0.58 -13.79 -18.76
#